data_7be745e6a62a157e0f65c41d5308fc89
#
_entry.id   7be745e6a62a157e0f65c41d5308fc89
#
_cell.length_a   1.000
_cell.length_b   1.000
_cell.length_c   1.000
_cell.angle_alpha   90.00
_cell.angle_beta   90.00
_cell.angle_gamma   90.00
#
_symmetry.space_group_name_H-M   'P 1'
#
loop_
_entity.id
_entity.type
_entity.pdbx_description
1 polymer ?
#
loop_
_entity_poly.entity_id
_entity_poly.type
_entity_poly.pdbx_seq_one_letter_code
_entity_poly.pdbx_strand_id
1 'polypeptide(L)'
;MSVTLPPSLLVLERGWLSANNILCFDGNSATLVDSGYVTHAEQTVDIVDHALRGRRLEKLINTHSHSDHIGGNAALQKAFDCQIIVPAGLHATIADWDQDALLLSPLGQQGARFQHDSLIDAGSEIEMGELTWQALAVPGHDMEALAYYNPDKRILISGDALWENGFGVIFPELLGEADGLASTRETLEMLARLDLEIIIPGHGSPFVAVDAVFERAFRRLNSFQTNIEQLAWHAIKVIVSFAMMEKRRLPIADFPAFILNLPFAVDVNTRYLNLPDSKMIERVERELLLVNALRREDGWLVAG
;
A
#
# COMPACT_ATOMS: atom_id res chain seq x y z
N MET A 1 -3.75 -15.90 -16.90
CA MET A 1 -2.90 -15.66 -18.10
C MET A 1 -1.65 -14.96 -17.60
N SER A 2 -0.45 -15.26 -18.11
CA SER A 2 0.76 -14.56 -17.74
C SER A 2 0.74 -13.15 -18.35
N VAL A 3 0.99 -12.12 -17.52
CA VAL A 3 1.14 -10.73 -17.98
C VAL A 3 2.53 -10.57 -18.60
N THR A 4 2.61 -9.90 -19.75
CA THR A 4 3.88 -9.54 -20.39
C THR A 4 4.03 -8.02 -20.32
N LEU A 5 4.99 -7.54 -19.56
CA LEU A 5 5.30 -6.13 -19.44
C LEU A 5 6.27 -5.67 -20.54
N PRO A 6 6.27 -4.38 -20.90
CA PRO A 6 7.31 -3.80 -21.73
C PRO A 6 8.71 -4.07 -21.14
N PRO A 7 9.74 -4.26 -21.98
CA PRO A 7 11.12 -4.52 -21.51
C PRO A 7 11.69 -3.41 -20.62
N SER A 8 11.15 -2.20 -20.72
CA SER A 8 11.52 -1.05 -19.87
C SER A 8 10.88 -1.10 -18.47
N LEU A 9 10.01 -2.07 -18.18
CA LEU A 9 9.37 -2.20 -16.87
C LEU A 9 9.76 -3.53 -16.19
N LEU A 10 10.10 -3.45 -14.92
CA LEU A 10 10.36 -4.61 -14.06
C LEU A 10 9.62 -4.43 -12.73
N VAL A 11 8.75 -5.37 -12.40
CA VAL A 11 8.10 -5.43 -11.10
C VAL A 11 8.87 -6.36 -10.18
N LEU A 12 9.36 -5.83 -9.09
CA LEU A 12 9.92 -6.59 -7.99
C LEU A 12 8.77 -6.88 -7.03
N GLU A 13 8.14 -8.04 -7.21
CA GLU A 13 7.03 -8.46 -6.35
C GLU A 13 7.52 -8.68 -4.92
N ARG A 14 6.78 -8.09 -3.96
CA ARG A 14 7.09 -8.18 -2.54
C ARG A 14 5.98 -8.92 -1.79
N GLY A 15 6.29 -9.31 -0.56
CA GLY A 15 5.23 -9.80 0.33
C GLY A 15 4.37 -8.66 0.88
N TRP A 16 3.28 -9.01 1.59
CA TRP A 16 2.29 -8.05 2.08
C TRP A 16 2.81 -7.01 3.09
N LEU A 17 3.99 -7.19 3.66
CA LEU A 17 4.63 -6.19 4.54
C LEU A 17 5.32 -5.06 3.76
N SER A 18 5.50 -5.20 2.46
CA SER A 18 6.09 -4.18 1.59
C SER A 18 5.32 -4.12 0.29
N ALA A 19 5.03 -2.94 -0.18
CA ALA A 19 4.49 -2.76 -1.52
C ALA A 19 5.49 -3.20 -2.58
N ASN A 20 5.00 -3.55 -3.76
CA ASN A 20 5.81 -3.84 -4.93
C ASN A 20 6.71 -2.65 -5.27
N ASN A 21 7.91 -2.94 -5.74
CA ASN A 21 8.81 -1.92 -6.26
C ASN A 21 8.82 -2.03 -7.78
N ILE A 22 8.46 -0.96 -8.51
CA ILE A 22 8.39 -0.99 -9.97
C ILE A 22 9.54 -0.18 -10.54
N LEU A 23 10.50 -0.84 -11.19
CA LEU A 23 11.60 -0.19 -11.91
C LEU A 23 11.17 0.12 -13.34
N CYS A 24 11.34 1.37 -13.72
CA CYS A 24 11.12 1.91 -15.05
C CYS A 24 12.47 2.34 -15.64
N PHE A 25 12.98 1.62 -16.64
CA PHE A 25 14.32 1.81 -17.20
C PHE A 25 14.32 2.78 -18.38
N ASP A 26 15.17 3.82 -18.31
CA ASP A 26 15.42 4.83 -19.36
C ASP A 26 16.89 4.78 -19.77
N GLY A 27 17.23 3.94 -20.73
CA GLY A 27 18.63 3.77 -21.18
C GLY A 27 19.55 3.38 -20.02
N ASN A 28 20.40 4.33 -19.56
CA ASN A 28 21.35 4.14 -18.46
C ASN A 28 20.83 4.58 -17.09
N SER A 29 19.60 5.08 -17.02
CA SER A 29 18.96 5.46 -15.77
C SER A 29 17.69 4.64 -15.50
N ALA A 30 17.13 4.81 -14.31
CA ALA A 30 15.87 4.22 -13.93
C ALA A 30 15.12 5.12 -12.96
N THR A 31 13.80 5.02 -12.99
CA THR A 31 12.88 5.53 -11.97
C THR A 31 12.32 4.34 -11.20
N LEU A 32 12.24 4.44 -9.89
CA LEU A 32 11.59 3.45 -9.02
C LEU A 32 10.24 4.00 -8.54
N VAL A 33 9.19 3.18 -8.62
CA VAL A 33 7.90 3.51 -7.99
C VAL A 33 7.78 2.69 -6.72
N ASP A 34 7.56 3.37 -5.59
CA ASP A 34 7.46 2.87 -4.22
C ASP A 34 8.69 2.08 -3.72
N SER A 35 8.87 2.04 -2.41
CA SER A 35 10.13 1.59 -1.80
C SER A 35 10.01 0.48 -0.74
N GLY A 36 8.79 0.04 -0.44
CA GLY A 36 8.56 -0.99 0.57
C GLY A 36 8.58 -0.48 2.01
N TYR A 37 8.57 -1.39 2.97
CA TYR A 37 8.51 -1.10 4.40
C TYR A 37 9.90 -0.92 5.01
N VAL A 38 10.00 -0.10 6.06
CA VAL A 38 11.28 0.32 6.65
C VAL A 38 12.14 -0.83 7.16
N THR A 39 11.54 -1.89 7.74
CA THR A 39 12.32 -3.06 8.20
C THR A 39 12.91 -3.89 7.06
N HIS A 40 12.45 -3.67 5.83
CA HIS A 40 12.96 -4.28 4.61
C HIS A 40 13.84 -3.29 3.79
N ALA A 41 14.18 -2.12 4.32
CA ALA A 41 14.86 -1.06 3.57
C ALA A 41 16.22 -1.51 3.01
N GLU A 42 17.04 -2.21 3.80
CA GLU A 42 18.33 -2.77 3.32
C GLU A 42 18.10 -3.80 2.21
N GLN A 43 17.15 -4.71 2.39
CA GLN A 43 16.78 -5.67 1.36
C GLN A 43 16.31 -4.97 0.08
N THR A 44 15.54 -3.88 0.22
CA THR A 44 15.07 -3.09 -0.94
C THR A 44 16.25 -2.48 -1.68
N VAL A 45 17.24 -1.91 -0.97
CA VAL A 45 18.48 -1.41 -1.60
C VAL A 45 19.17 -2.52 -2.38
N ASP A 46 19.38 -3.69 -1.79
CA ASP A 46 20.09 -4.81 -2.42
C ASP A 46 19.39 -5.31 -3.68
N ILE A 47 18.07 -5.53 -3.63
CA ILE A 47 17.32 -6.03 -4.80
C ILE A 47 17.22 -4.99 -5.91
N VAL A 48 17.12 -3.71 -5.57
CA VAL A 48 17.11 -2.60 -6.54
C VAL A 48 18.49 -2.49 -7.21
N ASP A 49 19.57 -2.49 -6.43
CA ASP A 49 20.94 -2.45 -6.98
C ASP A 49 21.19 -3.59 -7.96
N HIS A 50 20.83 -4.81 -7.54
CA HIS A 50 20.94 -5.99 -8.41
C HIS A 50 20.12 -5.83 -9.71
N ALA A 51 18.91 -5.30 -9.62
CA ALA A 51 18.01 -5.13 -10.77
C ALA A 51 18.48 -4.02 -11.72
N LEU A 52 19.13 -2.98 -11.20
CA LEU A 52 19.67 -1.86 -11.98
C LEU A 52 20.78 -2.31 -12.95
N ARG A 53 21.54 -3.36 -12.63
CA ARG A 53 22.62 -3.88 -13.48
C ARG A 53 23.60 -2.78 -13.93
N GLY A 54 23.99 -1.90 -13.00
CA GLY A 54 24.90 -0.79 -13.25
C GLY A 54 24.27 0.46 -13.84
N ARG A 55 22.94 0.50 -14.01
CA ARG A 55 22.21 1.74 -14.32
C ARG A 55 22.13 2.61 -13.08
N ARG A 56 21.96 3.92 -13.27
CA ARG A 56 21.75 4.86 -12.18
C ARG A 56 20.26 4.87 -11.78
N LEU A 57 19.97 4.73 -10.50
CA LEU A 57 18.64 5.10 -9.96
C LEU A 57 18.60 6.64 -9.89
N GLU A 58 17.84 7.27 -10.77
CA GLU A 58 17.78 8.73 -10.87
C GLU A 58 16.64 9.29 -10.03
N LYS A 59 15.49 8.62 -10.06
CA LYS A 59 14.27 9.06 -9.39
C LYS A 59 13.64 7.93 -8.60
N LEU A 60 13.03 8.29 -7.48
CA LEU A 60 12.08 7.48 -6.74
C LEU A 60 10.78 8.28 -6.65
N ILE A 61 9.67 7.70 -7.04
CA ILE A 61 8.35 8.34 -6.98
C ILE A 61 7.41 7.50 -6.14
N ASN A 62 6.61 8.13 -5.27
CA ASN A 62 5.64 7.41 -4.47
C ASN A 62 4.22 7.55 -5.03
N THR A 63 3.42 6.50 -4.84
CA THR A 63 1.98 6.52 -5.11
C THR A 63 1.23 7.24 -3.99
N HIS A 64 1.60 6.98 -2.75
CA HIS A 64 1.03 7.58 -1.53
C HIS A 64 1.99 7.41 -0.34
N SER A 65 1.58 7.81 0.87
CA SER A 65 2.50 7.93 2.02
C SER A 65 2.43 6.80 3.05
N HIS A 66 1.70 5.73 2.83
CA HIS A 66 1.69 4.64 3.80
C HIS A 66 3.06 3.99 3.96
N SER A 67 3.32 3.49 5.15
CA SER A 67 4.63 3.03 5.61
C SER A 67 5.29 1.99 4.72
N ASP A 68 4.51 1.15 4.08
CA ASP A 68 4.96 0.07 3.20
C ASP A 68 5.21 0.51 1.75
N HIS A 69 4.92 1.78 1.43
CA HIS A 69 5.25 2.42 0.16
C HIS A 69 6.43 3.38 0.27
N ILE A 70 6.62 4.03 1.42
CA ILE A 70 7.68 5.04 1.62
C ILE A 70 8.82 4.57 2.54
N GLY A 71 8.70 3.41 3.17
CA GLY A 71 9.62 2.98 4.22
C GLY A 71 11.07 2.78 3.78
N GLY A 72 11.31 2.49 2.52
CA GLY A 72 12.65 2.38 1.94
C GLY A 72 13.24 3.70 1.41
N ASN A 73 12.46 4.79 1.35
CA ASN A 73 12.87 6.05 0.73
C ASN A 73 14.20 6.58 1.28
N ALA A 74 14.34 6.68 2.59
CA ALA A 74 15.56 7.19 3.23
C ALA A 74 16.81 6.35 2.90
N ALA A 75 16.67 5.03 2.86
CA ALA A 75 17.77 4.12 2.56
C ALA A 75 18.18 4.20 1.09
N LEU A 76 17.20 4.23 0.18
CA LEU A 76 17.44 4.35 -1.27
C LEU A 76 18.05 5.72 -1.61
N GLN A 77 17.54 6.82 -1.02
CA GLN A 77 18.11 8.17 -1.20
C GLN A 77 19.57 8.20 -0.77
N LYS A 78 19.88 7.60 0.38
CA LYS A 78 21.25 7.51 0.89
C LYS A 78 22.17 6.63 0.01
N ALA A 79 21.64 5.52 -0.50
CA ALA A 79 22.43 4.55 -1.27
C ALA A 79 22.71 5.00 -2.70
N PHE A 80 21.75 5.67 -3.35
CA PHE A 80 21.80 5.97 -4.79
C PHE A 80 21.87 7.46 -5.10
N ASP A 81 21.72 8.35 -4.10
CA ASP A 81 21.65 9.81 -4.31
C ASP A 81 20.56 10.17 -5.33
N CYS A 82 19.42 9.46 -5.26
CA CYS A 82 18.28 9.63 -6.15
C CYS A 82 17.35 10.74 -5.67
N GLN A 83 16.69 11.42 -6.62
CA GLN A 83 15.66 12.39 -6.32
C GLN A 83 14.37 11.69 -5.88
N ILE A 84 13.73 12.20 -4.83
CA ILE A 84 12.43 11.69 -4.37
C ILE A 84 11.32 12.65 -4.79
N ILE A 85 10.31 12.09 -5.45
CA ILE A 85 9.10 12.78 -5.93
C ILE A 85 7.90 12.22 -5.15
N VAL A 86 7.09 13.10 -4.56
CA VAL A 86 5.91 12.69 -3.80
C VAL A 86 4.66 13.41 -4.32
N PRO A 87 3.45 12.85 -4.13
CA PRO A 87 2.20 13.54 -4.41
C PRO A 87 2.14 14.91 -3.72
N ALA A 88 1.72 15.94 -4.44
CA ALA A 88 1.76 17.32 -3.95
C ALA A 88 0.94 17.52 -2.66
N GLY A 89 -0.18 16.83 -2.51
CA GLY A 89 -1.02 16.88 -1.31
C GLY A 89 -0.31 16.35 -0.05
N LEU A 90 0.72 15.51 -0.21
CA LEU A 90 1.49 14.95 0.90
C LEU A 90 2.68 15.82 1.33
N HIS A 91 2.93 16.96 0.65
CA HIS A 91 4.09 17.80 0.87
C HIS A 91 4.29 18.18 2.35
N ALA A 92 3.29 18.78 2.96
CA ALA A 92 3.39 19.26 4.34
C ALA A 92 3.58 18.09 5.33
N THR A 93 2.79 17.03 5.18
CA THR A 93 2.82 15.84 6.02
C THR A 93 4.20 15.18 6.04
N ILE A 94 4.84 15.06 4.86
CA ILE A 94 6.18 14.46 4.74
C ILE A 94 7.27 15.43 5.20
N ALA A 95 7.18 16.73 4.86
CA ALA A 95 8.17 17.72 5.25
C ALA A 95 8.24 17.89 6.78
N ASP A 96 7.11 17.94 7.45
CA ASP A 96 7.01 18.02 8.90
C ASP A 96 7.25 16.66 9.58
N TRP A 97 7.13 15.57 8.84
CA TRP A 97 7.17 14.19 9.31
C TRP A 97 6.11 13.93 10.38
N ASP A 98 4.88 14.35 10.07
CA ASP A 98 3.73 14.16 10.96
C ASP A 98 3.36 12.67 11.02
N GLN A 99 3.79 12.00 12.09
CA GLN A 99 3.59 10.55 12.24
C GLN A 99 2.12 10.15 12.41
N ASP A 100 1.27 11.05 12.85
CA ASP A 100 -0.16 10.79 12.97
C ASP A 100 -0.84 10.90 11.60
N ALA A 101 -0.56 11.96 10.85
CA ALA A 101 -1.06 12.12 9.48
C ALA A 101 -0.49 11.08 8.49
N LEU A 102 0.76 10.63 8.71
CA LEU A 102 1.36 9.49 7.99
C LEU A 102 0.81 8.12 8.42
N LEU A 103 -0.12 8.08 9.37
CA LEU A 103 -0.67 6.89 9.99
C LEU A 103 0.36 5.96 10.67
N LEU A 104 1.57 6.42 10.93
CA LEU A 104 2.61 5.62 11.61
C LEU A 104 2.21 5.34 13.06
N SER A 105 1.95 6.39 13.86
CA SER A 105 1.55 6.23 15.26
C SER A 105 0.19 5.54 15.41
N PRO A 106 -0.88 5.94 14.69
CA PRO A 106 -2.18 5.29 14.82
C PRO A 106 -2.16 3.80 14.51
N LEU A 107 -1.41 3.38 13.48
CA LEU A 107 -1.33 1.98 13.06
C LEU A 107 -0.25 1.18 13.79
N GLY A 108 0.56 1.83 14.66
CA GLY A 108 1.69 1.21 15.34
C GLY A 108 2.80 0.78 14.38
N GLN A 109 2.95 1.50 13.27
CA GLN A 109 3.93 1.22 12.22
C GLN A 109 5.17 2.11 12.34
N GLN A 110 6.22 1.75 11.62
CA GLN A 110 7.49 2.45 11.63
C GLN A 110 7.78 3.08 10.27
N GLY A 111 8.51 4.20 10.28
CA GLY A 111 9.01 4.86 9.08
C GLY A 111 10.32 5.56 9.37
N ALA A 112 11.13 5.77 8.34
CA ALA A 112 12.37 6.55 8.40
C ALA A 112 12.17 7.86 7.67
N ARG A 113 12.43 8.99 8.35
CA ARG A 113 12.29 10.32 7.76
C ARG A 113 13.24 10.47 6.56
N PHE A 114 12.71 10.98 5.46
CA PHE A 114 13.45 11.32 4.24
C PHE A 114 13.12 12.75 3.80
N GLN A 115 13.82 13.24 2.81
CA GLN A 115 13.55 14.54 2.17
C GLN A 115 13.10 14.28 0.73
N HIS A 116 12.02 14.92 0.31
CA HIS A 116 11.61 14.90 -1.09
C HIS A 116 12.17 16.13 -1.82
N ASP A 117 12.47 15.97 -3.10
CA ASP A 117 13.10 16.98 -3.95
C ASP A 117 12.07 17.72 -4.82
N SER A 118 10.99 17.04 -5.20
CA SER A 118 9.95 17.62 -6.03
C SER A 118 8.58 17.00 -5.75
N LEU A 119 7.55 17.62 -6.30
CA LEU A 119 6.16 17.26 -6.13
C LEU A 119 5.56 16.89 -7.48
N ILE A 120 4.54 16.03 -7.46
CA ILE A 120 3.73 15.71 -8.62
C ILE A 120 2.26 15.95 -8.31
N ASP A 121 1.59 16.72 -9.17
CA ASP A 121 0.16 17.00 -9.06
C ASP A 121 -0.65 15.98 -9.88
N ALA A 122 -1.87 15.71 -9.43
CA ALA A 122 -2.85 15.01 -10.26
C ALA A 122 -3.10 15.76 -11.57
N GLY A 123 -3.19 15.02 -12.68
CA GLY A 123 -3.30 15.58 -14.02
C GLY A 123 -1.96 15.92 -14.69
N SER A 124 -0.84 15.83 -13.97
CA SER A 124 0.49 16.01 -14.55
C SER A 124 0.92 14.77 -15.35
N GLU A 125 1.88 14.97 -16.24
CA GLU A 125 2.58 13.89 -16.93
C GLU A 125 4.02 13.74 -16.40
N ILE A 126 4.49 12.49 -16.38
CA ILE A 126 5.86 12.15 -15.98
C ILE A 126 6.43 11.08 -16.90
N GLU A 127 7.72 11.26 -17.27
CA GLU A 127 8.47 10.28 -18.05
C GLU A 127 9.10 9.23 -17.14
N MET A 128 8.78 7.96 -17.35
CA MET A 128 9.35 6.80 -16.65
C MET A 128 9.40 5.59 -17.58
N GLY A 129 10.57 4.96 -17.75
CA GLY A 129 10.71 3.72 -18.53
C GLY A 129 10.45 3.93 -20.03
N GLU A 130 10.93 5.06 -20.58
CA GLU A 130 10.71 5.45 -21.99
C GLU A 130 9.21 5.60 -22.33
N LEU A 131 8.37 5.82 -21.33
CA LEU A 131 6.92 5.95 -21.45
C LEU A 131 6.44 7.19 -20.70
N THR A 132 5.43 7.87 -21.28
CA THR A 132 4.76 9.01 -20.64
C THR A 132 3.59 8.51 -19.81
N TRP A 133 3.57 8.86 -18.54
CA TRP A 133 2.55 8.47 -17.57
C TRP A 133 1.75 9.67 -17.09
N GLN A 134 0.43 9.49 -17.02
CA GLN A 134 -0.49 10.46 -16.43
C GLN A 134 -0.67 10.16 -14.95
N ALA A 135 -0.45 11.15 -14.08
CA ALA A 135 -0.74 11.05 -12.67
C ALA A 135 -2.25 11.26 -12.44
N LEU A 136 -2.94 10.23 -11.98
CA LEU A 136 -4.37 10.26 -11.71
C LEU A 136 -4.61 10.32 -10.20
N ALA A 137 -5.45 11.25 -9.73
CA ALA A 137 -5.93 11.21 -8.35
C ALA A 137 -6.78 9.96 -8.12
N VAL A 138 -6.47 9.21 -7.07
CA VAL A 138 -7.18 7.98 -6.69
C VAL A 138 -7.52 7.97 -5.19
N PRO A 139 -8.27 8.99 -4.72
CA PRO A 139 -8.63 9.11 -3.31
C PRO A 139 -9.48 7.93 -2.84
N GLY A 140 -9.37 7.60 -1.55
CA GLY A 140 -10.15 6.56 -0.89
C GLY A 140 -9.36 5.81 0.18
N HIS A 141 -8.37 5.04 -0.20
CA HIS A 141 -7.44 4.38 0.72
C HIS A 141 -6.52 5.41 1.42
N ASP A 142 -5.96 6.32 0.65
CA ASP A 142 -5.31 7.56 1.06
C ASP A 142 -5.91 8.67 0.19
N MET A 143 -6.26 9.83 0.79
CA MET A 143 -6.97 10.89 0.08
C MET A 143 -6.09 11.64 -0.92
N GLU A 144 -4.77 11.58 -0.77
CA GLU A 144 -3.77 12.23 -1.62
C GLU A 144 -3.07 11.24 -2.56
N ALA A 145 -3.55 10.00 -2.63
CA ALA A 145 -2.95 8.95 -3.44
C ALA A 145 -3.03 9.26 -4.95
N LEU A 146 -1.96 8.90 -5.65
CA LEU A 146 -1.87 8.93 -7.10
C LEU A 146 -1.67 7.52 -7.67
N ALA A 147 -2.27 7.29 -8.83
CA ALA A 147 -1.97 6.18 -9.72
C ALA A 147 -1.30 6.72 -10.99
N TYR A 148 -0.50 5.90 -11.66
CA TYR A 148 0.19 6.30 -12.88
C TYR A 148 -0.35 5.50 -14.07
N TYR A 149 -0.96 6.16 -15.05
CA TYR A 149 -1.57 5.55 -16.21
C TYR A 149 -0.78 5.87 -17.48
N ASN A 150 -0.39 4.84 -18.21
CA ASN A 150 0.18 4.98 -19.54
C ASN A 150 -0.87 4.58 -20.59
N PRO A 151 -1.41 5.54 -21.39
CA PRO A 151 -2.46 5.26 -22.37
C PRO A 151 -1.96 4.46 -23.57
N ASP A 152 -0.71 4.63 -23.99
CA ASP A 152 -0.17 3.94 -25.18
C ASP A 152 -0.02 2.44 -24.98
N LYS A 153 0.38 2.03 -23.77
CA LYS A 153 0.53 0.62 -23.38
C LYS A 153 -0.67 0.10 -22.62
N ARG A 154 -1.62 0.98 -22.28
CA ARG A 154 -2.83 0.65 -21.52
C ARG A 154 -2.50 0.00 -20.16
N ILE A 155 -1.44 0.55 -19.52
CA ILE A 155 -0.92 0.06 -18.23
C ILE A 155 -1.25 1.06 -17.14
N LEU A 156 -1.72 0.54 -16.00
CA LEU A 156 -1.96 1.30 -14.78
C LEU A 156 -1.06 0.79 -13.66
N ILE A 157 -0.27 1.66 -13.04
CA ILE A 157 0.32 1.44 -11.71
C ILE A 157 -0.69 1.99 -10.71
N SER A 158 -1.43 1.09 -10.06
CA SER A 158 -2.61 1.48 -9.26
C SER A 158 -2.32 1.78 -7.80
N GLY A 159 -1.10 1.51 -7.31
CA GLY A 159 -0.87 1.51 -5.87
C GLY A 159 -1.92 0.66 -5.15
N ASP A 160 -2.52 1.23 -4.11
CA ASP A 160 -3.51 0.55 -3.28
C ASP A 160 -4.96 0.91 -3.62
N ALA A 161 -5.16 1.68 -4.70
CA ALA A 161 -6.50 2.02 -5.19
C ALA A 161 -7.21 0.82 -5.84
N LEU A 162 -6.47 -0.13 -6.44
CA LEU A 162 -7.04 -1.32 -7.06
C LEU A 162 -6.05 -2.49 -7.07
N TRP A 163 -6.48 -3.63 -6.54
CA TRP A 163 -5.78 -4.92 -6.59
C TRP A 163 -6.62 -5.93 -7.37
N GLU A 164 -6.06 -7.09 -7.71
CA GLU A 164 -6.82 -8.14 -8.41
C GLU A 164 -8.08 -8.57 -7.64
N ASN A 165 -8.04 -8.55 -6.31
CA ASN A 165 -9.13 -8.97 -5.43
C ASN A 165 -9.65 -7.86 -4.52
N GLY A 166 -9.68 -6.63 -4.98
CA GLY A 166 -10.22 -5.49 -4.24
C GLY A 166 -9.30 -4.27 -4.23
N PHE A 167 -9.09 -3.67 -3.08
CA PHE A 167 -8.34 -2.43 -2.87
C PHE A 167 -7.85 -2.36 -1.41
N GLY A 168 -6.99 -1.39 -1.08
CA GLY A 168 -6.47 -1.11 0.25
C GLY A 168 -7.56 -0.76 1.27
N VAL A 169 -7.21 -0.76 2.56
CA VAL A 169 -8.14 -0.36 3.63
C VAL A 169 -8.54 1.11 3.46
N ILE A 170 -9.81 1.42 3.61
CA ILE A 170 -10.31 2.81 3.52
C ILE A 170 -10.17 3.44 4.90
N PHE A 171 -8.97 3.93 5.22
CA PHE A 171 -8.66 4.54 6.52
C PHE A 171 -9.42 5.83 6.79
N PRO A 172 -9.55 6.79 5.84
CA PRO A 172 -10.23 8.06 6.09
C PRO A 172 -11.66 7.91 6.60
N GLU A 173 -12.40 6.91 6.10
CA GLU A 173 -13.74 6.59 6.58
C GLU A 173 -13.75 6.15 8.05
N LEU A 174 -12.81 5.28 8.44
CA LEU A 174 -12.74 4.73 9.79
C LEU A 174 -12.20 5.73 10.81
N LEU A 175 -11.35 6.65 10.37
CA LEU A 175 -10.83 7.72 11.21
C LEU A 175 -11.81 8.90 11.35
N GLY A 176 -12.84 8.96 10.52
CA GLY A 176 -13.84 10.02 10.51
C GLY A 176 -13.31 11.32 9.90
N GLU A 177 -12.35 11.24 8.99
CA GLU A 177 -11.66 12.38 8.39
C GLU A 177 -12.29 12.83 7.07
N ALA A 178 -12.84 11.89 6.29
CA ALA A 178 -13.41 12.16 4.97
C ALA A 178 -14.36 11.06 4.52
N ASP A 179 -15.10 11.32 3.43
CA ASP A 179 -16.00 10.38 2.76
C ASP A 179 -15.20 9.33 1.95
N GLY A 180 -14.38 8.55 2.63
CA GLY A 180 -13.47 7.57 2.01
C GLY A 180 -14.19 6.53 1.15
N LEU A 181 -15.37 6.08 1.58
CA LEU A 181 -16.21 5.15 0.81
C LEU A 181 -16.75 5.79 -0.49
N ALA A 182 -17.17 7.05 -0.44
CA ALA A 182 -17.64 7.76 -1.63
C ALA A 182 -16.47 8.02 -2.60
N SER A 183 -15.34 8.49 -2.09
CA SER A 183 -14.13 8.72 -2.87
C SER A 183 -13.60 7.44 -3.53
N THR A 184 -13.61 6.32 -2.80
CA THR A 184 -13.24 5.00 -3.39
C THR A 184 -14.19 4.61 -4.53
N ARG A 185 -15.49 4.92 -4.42
CA ARG A 185 -16.44 4.66 -5.50
C ARG A 185 -16.11 5.47 -6.74
N GLU A 186 -15.91 6.78 -6.61
CA GLU A 186 -15.57 7.67 -7.71
C GLU A 186 -14.25 7.25 -8.38
N THR A 187 -13.25 6.88 -7.58
CA THR A 187 -11.98 6.33 -8.06
C THR A 187 -12.19 5.06 -8.88
N LEU A 188 -12.92 4.07 -8.37
CA LEU A 188 -13.18 2.83 -9.11
C LEU A 188 -13.98 3.07 -10.38
N GLU A 189 -14.97 3.98 -10.37
CA GLU A 189 -15.74 4.36 -11.54
C GLU A 189 -14.87 5.08 -12.59
N MET A 190 -13.94 5.92 -12.17
CA MET A 190 -12.98 6.58 -13.06
C MET A 190 -12.04 5.55 -13.68
N LEU A 191 -11.42 4.69 -12.86
CA LEU A 191 -10.50 3.64 -13.34
C LEU A 191 -11.18 2.65 -14.29
N ALA A 192 -12.45 2.29 -14.05
CA ALA A 192 -13.21 1.39 -14.91
C ALA A 192 -13.53 1.96 -16.30
N ARG A 193 -13.40 3.29 -16.51
CA ARG A 193 -13.60 3.96 -17.80
C ARG A 193 -12.32 4.04 -18.64
N LEU A 194 -11.16 3.78 -18.02
CA LEU A 194 -9.89 3.79 -18.73
C LEU A 194 -9.77 2.58 -19.67
N ASP A 195 -9.11 2.76 -20.79
CA ASP A 195 -8.73 1.64 -21.67
C ASP A 195 -7.51 0.92 -21.08
N LEU A 196 -7.76 -0.10 -20.25
CA LEU A 196 -6.75 -0.83 -19.50
C LEU A 196 -6.53 -2.23 -20.06
N GLU A 197 -5.27 -2.63 -20.15
CA GLU A 197 -4.86 -4.00 -20.47
C GLU A 197 -4.19 -4.67 -19.25
N ILE A 198 -3.28 -3.94 -18.59
CA ILE A 198 -2.49 -4.45 -17.48
C ILE A 198 -2.62 -3.50 -16.29
N ILE A 199 -2.76 -4.08 -15.10
CA ILE A 199 -2.69 -3.36 -13.83
C ILE A 199 -1.52 -3.90 -13.02
N ILE A 200 -0.67 -3.00 -12.54
CA ILE A 200 0.43 -3.27 -11.62
C ILE A 200 0.03 -2.72 -10.24
N PRO A 201 -0.36 -3.58 -9.30
CA PRO A 201 -0.86 -3.14 -7.99
C PRO A 201 0.27 -2.85 -7.01
N GLY A 202 -0.04 -2.15 -5.91
CA GLY A 202 0.87 -2.04 -4.76
C GLY A 202 1.17 -3.40 -4.13
N HIS A 203 0.20 -4.32 -4.12
CA HIS A 203 0.38 -5.66 -3.57
C HIS A 203 -0.13 -6.76 -4.51
N GLY A 204 0.62 -7.86 -4.57
CA GLY A 204 0.33 -9.00 -5.44
C GLY A 204 0.94 -8.85 -6.84
N SER A 205 0.73 -9.86 -7.68
CA SER A 205 1.29 -9.89 -9.04
C SER A 205 0.55 -8.94 -9.99
N PRO A 206 1.21 -8.41 -11.03
CA PRO A 206 0.54 -7.73 -12.13
C PRO A 206 -0.52 -8.64 -12.78
N PHE A 207 -1.65 -8.06 -13.16
CA PHE A 207 -2.78 -8.81 -13.69
C PHE A 207 -3.43 -8.13 -14.90
N VAL A 208 -4.18 -8.92 -15.67
CA VAL A 208 -4.94 -8.42 -16.83
C VAL A 208 -6.18 -7.68 -16.34
N ALA A 209 -6.39 -6.47 -16.86
CA ALA A 209 -7.57 -5.67 -16.55
C ALA A 209 -8.79 -6.30 -17.25
N VAL A 210 -9.65 -6.96 -16.50
CA VAL A 210 -10.90 -7.55 -16.97
C VAL A 210 -12.06 -7.05 -16.10
N ASP A 211 -13.28 -7.03 -16.66
CA ASP A 211 -14.48 -6.55 -15.96
C ASP A 211 -14.66 -7.21 -14.58
N ALA A 212 -14.32 -8.48 -14.45
CA ALA A 212 -14.42 -9.22 -13.20
C ALA A 212 -13.57 -8.63 -12.04
N VAL A 213 -12.49 -7.90 -12.34
CA VAL A 213 -11.68 -7.19 -11.32
C VAL A 213 -12.52 -6.07 -10.70
N PHE A 214 -13.09 -5.21 -11.56
CA PHE A 214 -13.95 -4.11 -11.12
C PHE A 214 -15.23 -4.61 -10.46
N GLU A 215 -15.85 -5.68 -10.96
CA GLU A 215 -17.01 -6.31 -10.31
C GLU A 215 -16.70 -6.77 -8.89
N ARG A 216 -15.52 -7.36 -8.65
CA ARG A 216 -15.09 -7.76 -7.30
C ARG A 216 -14.88 -6.53 -6.40
N ALA A 217 -14.20 -5.50 -6.91
CA ALA A 217 -13.96 -4.26 -6.18
C ALA A 217 -15.27 -3.57 -5.80
N PHE A 218 -16.19 -3.37 -6.75
CA PHE A 218 -17.51 -2.78 -6.47
C PHE A 218 -18.36 -3.62 -5.52
N ARG A 219 -18.33 -4.94 -5.62
CA ARG A 219 -19.05 -5.83 -4.70
C ARG A 219 -18.54 -5.67 -3.26
N ARG A 220 -17.22 -5.60 -3.09
CA ARG A 220 -16.58 -5.35 -1.79
C ARG A 220 -16.94 -3.98 -1.24
N LEU A 221 -16.86 -2.93 -2.07
CA LEU A 221 -17.23 -1.57 -1.68
C LEU A 221 -18.70 -1.46 -1.27
N ASN A 222 -19.61 -2.06 -2.05
CA ASN A 222 -21.04 -2.09 -1.72
C ASN A 222 -21.30 -2.79 -0.38
N SER A 223 -20.56 -3.85 -0.07
CA SER A 223 -20.64 -4.53 1.23
C SER A 223 -20.23 -3.61 2.37
N PHE A 224 -19.16 -2.83 2.20
CA PHE A 224 -18.71 -1.87 3.20
C PHE A 224 -19.66 -0.68 3.36
N GLN A 225 -20.21 -0.15 2.26
CA GLN A 225 -21.21 0.92 2.31
C GLN A 225 -22.52 0.52 2.97
N THR A 226 -22.93 -0.74 2.82
CA THR A 226 -24.12 -1.27 3.48
C THR A 226 -23.90 -1.63 4.94
N ASN A 227 -22.66 -1.94 5.32
CA ASN A 227 -22.32 -2.33 6.68
C ASN A 227 -20.90 -1.89 7.04
N ILE A 228 -20.79 -0.76 7.71
CA ILE A 228 -19.52 -0.18 8.16
C ILE A 228 -18.76 -1.10 9.13
N GLU A 229 -19.44 -1.96 9.90
CA GLU A 229 -18.81 -2.91 10.80
C GLU A 229 -17.97 -3.94 10.01
N GLN A 230 -18.34 -4.26 8.76
CA GLN A 230 -17.54 -5.13 7.91
C GLN A 230 -16.23 -4.46 7.49
N LEU A 231 -16.24 -3.16 7.17
CA LEU A 231 -15.03 -2.40 6.90
C LEU A 231 -14.15 -2.33 8.15
N ALA A 232 -14.74 -1.95 9.29
CA ALA A 232 -14.05 -1.84 10.57
C ALA A 232 -13.38 -3.17 10.95
N TRP A 233 -14.12 -4.26 10.87
CA TRP A 233 -13.61 -5.58 11.18
C TRP A 233 -12.52 -6.05 10.20
N HIS A 234 -12.69 -5.74 8.91
CA HIS A 234 -11.67 -6.02 7.90
C HIS A 234 -10.38 -5.26 8.20
N ALA A 235 -10.46 -3.97 8.50
CA ALA A 235 -9.31 -3.13 8.80
C ALA A 235 -8.54 -3.60 10.04
N ILE A 236 -9.23 -3.95 11.14
CA ILE A 236 -8.56 -4.53 12.33
C ILE A 236 -7.75 -5.77 11.94
N LYS A 237 -8.32 -6.69 11.15
CA LYS A 237 -7.59 -7.90 10.72
C LYS A 237 -6.36 -7.59 9.87
N VAL A 238 -6.47 -6.62 8.95
CA VAL A 238 -5.34 -6.22 8.11
C VAL A 238 -4.22 -5.63 8.97
N ILE A 239 -4.53 -4.71 9.88
CA ILE A 239 -3.52 -4.08 10.73
C ILE A 239 -2.88 -5.09 11.69
N VAL A 240 -3.64 -6.00 12.29
CA VAL A 240 -3.08 -7.07 13.12
C VAL A 240 -2.19 -8.00 12.30
N SER A 241 -2.61 -8.37 11.08
CA SER A 241 -1.78 -9.19 10.19
C SER A 241 -0.48 -8.49 9.83
N PHE A 242 -0.54 -7.21 9.48
CA PHE A 242 0.64 -6.39 9.17
C PHE A 242 1.62 -6.34 10.34
N ALA A 243 1.13 -6.02 11.54
CA ALA A 243 1.94 -5.97 12.76
C ALA A 243 2.52 -7.35 13.13
N MET A 244 1.80 -8.44 12.85
CA MET A 244 2.31 -9.80 13.05
C MET A 244 3.37 -10.18 12.00
N MET A 245 3.22 -9.77 10.74
CA MET A 245 4.26 -9.97 9.72
C MET A 245 5.55 -9.25 10.09
N GLU A 246 5.47 -8.04 10.63
CA GLU A 246 6.64 -7.31 11.13
C GLU A 246 7.30 -8.06 12.31
N LYS A 247 6.52 -8.51 13.28
CA LYS A 247 7.01 -9.28 14.44
C LYS A 247 7.49 -10.69 14.09
N ARG A 248 6.96 -11.27 13.01
CA ARG A 248 7.15 -12.64 12.55
C ARG A 248 6.54 -13.70 13.48
N ARG A 249 6.76 -13.60 14.77
CA ARG A 249 6.19 -14.51 15.79
C ARG A 249 6.00 -13.82 17.13
N LEU A 250 5.03 -14.29 17.90
CA LEU A 250 4.69 -13.79 19.24
C LEU A 250 4.27 -14.96 20.13
N PRO A 251 4.70 -15.03 21.43
CA PRO A 251 4.12 -16.00 22.36
C PRO A 251 2.59 -15.85 22.42
N ILE A 252 1.85 -16.98 22.41
CA ILE A 252 0.37 -16.95 22.47
C ILE A 252 -0.11 -16.16 23.69
N ALA A 253 0.58 -16.27 24.83
CA ALA A 253 0.22 -15.56 26.05
C ALA A 253 0.31 -14.03 25.93
N ASP A 254 1.15 -13.51 25.02
CA ASP A 254 1.36 -12.07 24.84
C ASP A 254 0.40 -11.47 23.80
N PHE A 255 -0.32 -12.30 23.04
CA PHE A 255 -1.20 -11.83 21.98
C PHE A 255 -2.31 -10.89 22.45
N PRO A 256 -2.96 -11.12 23.61
CA PRO A 256 -3.95 -10.17 24.11
C PRO A 256 -3.38 -8.77 24.36
N ALA A 257 -2.23 -8.69 25.04
CA ALA A 257 -1.58 -7.41 25.28
C ALA A 257 -1.10 -6.75 23.98
N PHE A 258 -0.62 -7.54 23.03
CA PHE A 258 -0.21 -7.05 21.72
C PHE A 258 -1.37 -6.38 20.96
N ILE A 259 -2.55 -7.01 20.91
CA ILE A 259 -3.73 -6.41 20.25
C ILE A 259 -4.17 -5.12 20.94
N LEU A 260 -4.20 -5.09 22.27
CA LEU A 260 -4.61 -3.91 23.04
C LEU A 260 -3.59 -2.76 22.98
N ASN A 261 -2.37 -3.02 22.52
CA ASN A 261 -1.35 -2.00 22.24
C ASN A 261 -1.34 -1.52 20.77
N LEU A 262 -2.28 -1.94 19.94
CA LEU A 262 -2.49 -1.39 18.61
C LEU A 262 -3.58 -0.31 18.68
N PRO A 263 -3.24 0.99 18.64
CA PRO A 263 -4.20 2.08 18.87
C PRO A 263 -5.39 2.02 17.94
N PHE A 264 -5.14 1.79 16.65
CA PHE A 264 -6.18 1.68 15.63
C PHE A 264 -7.18 0.55 15.91
N ALA A 265 -6.71 -0.64 16.31
CA ALA A 265 -7.61 -1.77 16.57
C ALA A 265 -8.55 -1.48 17.75
N VAL A 266 -8.05 -0.83 18.80
CA VAL A 266 -8.83 -0.44 19.97
C VAL A 266 -9.82 0.67 19.63
N ASP A 267 -9.37 1.71 18.92
CA ASP A 267 -10.22 2.84 18.53
C ASP A 267 -11.35 2.40 17.58
N VAL A 268 -11.04 1.65 16.53
CA VAL A 268 -12.04 1.14 15.57
C VAL A 268 -13.02 0.17 16.24
N ASN A 269 -12.55 -0.69 17.17
CA ASN A 269 -13.45 -1.52 17.97
C ASN A 269 -14.42 -0.67 18.79
N THR A 270 -13.92 0.38 19.44
CA THR A 270 -14.71 1.26 20.30
C THR A 270 -15.77 2.04 19.48
N ARG A 271 -15.40 2.56 18.31
CA ARG A 271 -16.29 3.37 17.48
C ARG A 271 -17.35 2.57 16.73
N TYR A 272 -16.99 1.39 16.22
CA TYR A 272 -17.83 0.69 15.24
C TYR A 272 -18.35 -0.66 15.70
N LEU A 273 -17.60 -1.41 16.53
CA LEU A 273 -17.95 -2.79 16.87
C LEU A 273 -18.45 -2.95 18.30
N ASN A 274 -17.94 -2.13 19.20
CA ASN A 274 -18.26 -2.14 20.64
C ASN A 274 -18.18 -3.53 21.28
N LEU A 275 -17.21 -4.34 20.86
CA LEU A 275 -16.99 -5.67 21.42
C LEU A 275 -16.19 -5.58 22.72
N PRO A 276 -16.47 -6.42 23.74
CA PRO A 276 -15.55 -6.60 24.86
C PRO A 276 -14.17 -7.02 24.35
N ASP A 277 -13.09 -6.49 24.95
CA ASP A 277 -11.71 -6.76 24.52
C ASP A 277 -11.41 -8.24 24.33
N SER A 278 -11.82 -9.08 25.29
CA SER A 278 -11.63 -10.52 25.20
C SER A 278 -12.31 -11.15 23.99
N LYS A 279 -13.48 -10.61 23.56
CA LYS A 279 -14.23 -11.11 22.41
C LYS A 279 -13.61 -10.62 21.09
N MET A 280 -13.13 -9.39 21.05
CA MET A 280 -12.39 -8.87 19.91
C MET A 280 -11.12 -9.72 19.67
N ILE A 281 -10.31 -9.93 20.69
CA ILE A 281 -9.08 -10.72 20.63
C ILE A 281 -9.34 -12.15 20.17
N GLU A 282 -10.28 -12.85 20.83
CA GLU A 282 -10.66 -14.22 20.47
C GLU A 282 -11.08 -14.33 19.00
N ARG A 283 -11.87 -13.35 18.53
CA ARG A 283 -12.38 -13.34 17.16
C ARG A 283 -11.27 -13.04 16.14
N VAL A 284 -10.40 -12.07 16.41
CA VAL A 284 -9.25 -11.75 15.53
C VAL A 284 -8.36 -12.97 15.38
N GLU A 285 -7.93 -13.58 16.50
CA GLU A 285 -7.06 -14.75 16.46
C GLU A 285 -7.69 -15.90 15.65
N ARG A 286 -8.93 -16.23 15.96
CA ARG A 286 -9.65 -17.29 15.27
C ARG A 286 -9.74 -17.05 13.75
N GLU A 287 -10.12 -15.83 13.33
CA GLU A 287 -10.31 -15.56 11.92
C GLU A 287 -8.98 -15.50 11.15
N LEU A 288 -7.89 -14.99 11.77
CA LEU A 288 -6.59 -15.00 11.14
C LEU A 288 -5.97 -16.40 11.03
N LEU A 289 -6.24 -17.27 12.00
CA LEU A 289 -5.89 -18.70 11.91
C LEU A 289 -6.66 -19.41 10.78
N LEU A 290 -7.96 -19.13 10.61
CA LEU A 290 -8.79 -19.73 9.57
C LEU A 290 -8.32 -19.42 8.14
N VAL A 291 -7.75 -18.24 7.92
CA VAL A 291 -7.25 -17.82 6.61
C VAL A 291 -5.73 -18.03 6.45
N ASN A 292 -5.10 -18.72 7.40
CA ASN A 292 -3.66 -18.97 7.45
C ASN A 292 -2.80 -17.70 7.49
N ALA A 293 -3.35 -16.55 7.86
CA ALA A 293 -2.57 -15.35 8.14
C ALA A 293 -1.78 -15.45 9.45
N LEU A 294 -2.22 -16.35 10.34
CA LEU A 294 -1.50 -16.81 11.53
C LEU A 294 -1.48 -18.34 11.60
N ARG A 295 -0.46 -18.89 12.25
CA ARG A 295 -0.34 -20.30 12.60
C ARG A 295 0.08 -20.43 14.06
N ARG A 296 -0.32 -21.54 14.71
CA ARG A 296 0.14 -21.90 16.06
C ARG A 296 1.26 -22.92 15.95
N GLU A 297 2.43 -22.59 16.51
CA GLU A 297 3.62 -23.46 16.52
C GLU A 297 4.27 -23.39 17.91
N ASP A 298 4.31 -24.51 18.64
CA ASP A 298 5.05 -24.68 19.92
C ASP A 298 4.86 -23.54 20.95
N GLY A 299 3.62 -23.10 21.13
CA GLY A 299 3.28 -22.02 22.08
C GLY A 299 3.44 -20.59 21.51
N TRP A 300 3.69 -20.47 20.21
CA TRP A 300 3.80 -19.21 19.48
C TRP A 300 2.66 -19.05 18.48
N LEU A 301 2.28 -17.80 18.23
CA LEU A 301 1.60 -17.37 17.00
C LEU A 301 2.68 -16.91 16.01
N VAL A 302 2.66 -17.47 14.83
CA VAL A 302 3.61 -17.18 13.75
C VAL A 302 2.83 -16.59 12.57
N ALA A 303 3.35 -15.52 11.96
CA ALA A 303 2.79 -14.97 10.73
C ALA A 303 2.81 -16.01 9.61
N GLY A 304 1.71 -16.07 8.83
CA GLY A 304 1.50 -17.04 7.75
C GLY A 304 2.26 -16.72 6.47
#